data_25a8163aa9adcbd25a23f6ddc5e6d4d9
#
_entry.id   25a8163aa9adcbd25a23f6ddc5e6d4d9
#
_cell.length_a   1.000
_cell.length_b   1.000
_cell.length_c   1.000
_cell.angle_alpha   90.00
_cell.angle_beta   90.00
_cell.angle_gamma   90.00
#
_symmetry.space_group_name_H-M   'P 1'
#
loop_
_entity.id
_entity.type
_entity.pdbx_description
1 polymer ?
#
loop_
_entity_poly.entity_id
_entity_poly.type
_entity_poly.pdbx_seq_one_letter_code
_entity_poly.pdbx_strand_id
1 'polypeptide(L)'
;ALQPGELITAVTLPKPLGGTHIYHKVRDRASYAYALVSVAAVIQPDGTGRAAIGGIAPKPWRTPEADAAMPQGATAVASRLLAGARPTADNAFKVPLVERTLAGVMAQAKSRSAA
;
A
#
# COMPACT_ATOMS: atom_id res chain seq x y z
N ALA A 1 -0.49 3.73 23.67
CA ALA A 1 -1.96 3.76 23.87
C ALA A 1 -2.28 4.89 24.84
N LEU A 2 -3.38 5.62 24.61
CA LEU A 2 -3.87 6.68 25.50
C LEU A 2 -4.31 6.09 26.86
N GLN A 3 -3.99 6.81 27.93
CA GLN A 3 -4.52 6.51 29.26
C GLN A 3 -5.91 7.17 29.43
N PRO A 4 -6.75 6.69 30.35
CA PRO A 4 -8.02 7.35 30.65
C PRO A 4 -7.82 8.83 31.01
N GLY A 5 -8.58 9.71 30.37
CA GLY A 5 -8.50 11.15 30.55
C GLY A 5 -7.47 11.88 29.71
N GLU A 6 -6.65 11.19 28.91
CA GLU A 6 -5.73 11.81 27.97
C GLU A 6 -6.41 12.18 26.64
N LEU A 7 -5.97 13.29 26.06
CA LEU A 7 -6.37 13.77 24.75
C LEU A 7 -5.14 13.93 23.84
N ILE A 8 -5.28 13.55 22.58
CA ILE A 8 -4.26 13.87 21.58
C ILE A 8 -4.40 15.35 21.25
N THR A 9 -3.38 16.13 21.57
CA THR A 9 -3.34 17.59 21.32
C THR A 9 -2.58 17.95 20.04
N ALA A 10 -1.69 17.09 19.57
CA ALA A 10 -0.90 17.34 18.37
C ALA A 10 -0.38 16.03 17.76
N VAL A 11 -0.15 16.04 16.45
CA VAL A 11 0.56 14.99 15.71
C VAL A 11 1.69 15.65 14.92
N THR A 12 2.93 15.21 15.15
CA THR A 12 4.09 15.68 14.39
C THR A 12 4.30 14.77 13.18
N LEU A 13 4.24 15.34 11.99
CA LEU A 13 4.53 14.62 10.74
C LEU A 13 6.02 14.73 10.42
N PRO A 14 6.66 13.68 9.90
CA PRO A 14 8.03 13.75 9.41
C PRO A 14 8.10 14.63 8.16
N LYS A 15 9.33 15.02 7.77
CA LYS A 15 9.56 15.73 6.50
C LYS A 15 9.03 14.87 5.32
N PRO A 16 8.48 15.53 4.28
CA PRO A 16 8.07 14.82 3.06
C PRO A 16 9.24 14.02 2.46
N LEU A 17 8.95 12.81 2.01
CA LEU A 17 9.97 11.90 1.45
C LEU A 17 10.37 12.24 0.00
N GLY A 18 9.68 13.19 -0.64
CA GLY A 18 9.80 13.40 -2.08
C GLY A 18 9.19 12.24 -2.89
N GLY A 19 9.50 12.19 -4.20
CA GLY A 19 8.96 11.17 -5.09
C GLY A 19 7.48 11.35 -5.43
N THR A 20 6.90 10.36 -6.09
CA THR A 20 5.49 10.35 -6.48
C THR A 20 4.67 9.65 -5.40
N HIS A 21 3.71 10.37 -4.83
CA HIS A 21 2.79 9.87 -3.82
C HIS A 21 1.47 9.44 -4.49
N ILE A 22 1.07 8.20 -4.29
CA ILE A 22 -0.17 7.64 -4.84
C ILE A 22 -0.94 6.93 -3.75
N TYR A 23 -2.24 7.20 -3.71
CA TYR A 23 -3.19 6.37 -2.99
C TYR A 23 -4.23 5.85 -3.97
N HIS A 24 -4.35 4.53 -4.05
CA HIS A 24 -5.36 3.86 -4.87
C HIS A 24 -6.21 2.93 -4.03
N LYS A 25 -7.53 3.01 -4.20
CA LYS A 25 -8.52 2.24 -3.45
C LYS A 25 -9.43 1.48 -4.41
N VAL A 26 -9.37 0.16 -4.36
CA VAL A 26 -10.30 -0.71 -5.07
C VAL A 26 -11.55 -0.93 -4.22
N ARG A 27 -12.72 -0.69 -4.80
CA ARG A 27 -14.04 -0.81 -4.17
C ARG A 27 -14.98 -1.62 -5.04
N ASP A 28 -15.98 -2.22 -4.44
CA ASP A 28 -17.07 -2.93 -5.12
C ASP A 28 -18.17 -2.00 -5.66
N ARG A 29 -18.17 -0.74 -5.25
CA ARG A 29 -19.10 0.30 -5.70
C ARG A 29 -18.42 1.68 -5.75
N ALA A 30 -19.04 2.63 -6.47
CA ALA A 30 -18.45 3.94 -6.76
C ALA A 30 -18.17 4.80 -5.52
N SER A 31 -18.98 4.70 -4.47
CA SER A 31 -18.85 5.49 -3.25
C SER A 31 -19.28 4.71 -2.01
N TYR A 32 -18.98 5.28 -0.84
CA TYR A 32 -19.45 4.79 0.46
C TYR A 32 -19.16 3.31 0.72
N ALA A 33 -17.93 2.89 0.41
CA ALA A 33 -17.46 1.51 0.59
C ALA A 33 -16.08 1.45 1.20
N TYR A 34 -15.86 0.45 2.04
CA TYR A 34 -14.51 0.08 2.46
C TYR A 34 -13.70 -0.44 1.27
N ALA A 35 -12.38 -0.37 1.37
CA ALA A 35 -11.52 -0.94 0.35
C ALA A 35 -11.59 -2.47 0.39
N LEU A 36 -11.76 -3.09 -0.78
CA LEU A 36 -11.40 -4.50 -0.95
C LEU A 36 -9.89 -4.66 -0.77
N VAL A 37 -9.13 -3.80 -1.47
CA VAL A 37 -7.70 -3.60 -1.31
C VAL A 37 -7.42 -2.12 -1.53
N SER A 38 -6.50 -1.52 -0.78
CA SER A 38 -5.96 -0.20 -1.09
C SER A 38 -4.44 -0.22 -1.04
N VAL A 39 -3.81 0.64 -1.81
CA VAL A 39 -2.36 0.83 -1.85
C VAL A 39 -2.05 2.29 -1.61
N ALA A 40 -1.25 2.57 -0.59
CA ALA A 40 -0.60 3.85 -0.39
C ALA A 40 0.89 3.68 -0.69
N ALA A 41 1.42 4.40 -1.66
CA ALA A 41 2.81 4.27 -2.08
C ALA A 41 3.49 5.63 -2.24
N VAL A 42 4.79 5.66 -1.92
CA VAL A 42 5.73 6.71 -2.27
C VAL A 42 6.82 6.07 -3.11
N ILE A 43 6.97 6.50 -4.36
CA ILE A 43 7.87 5.89 -5.33
C ILE A 43 8.82 6.96 -5.85
N GLN A 44 10.12 6.68 -5.75
CA GLN A 44 11.18 7.54 -6.24
C GLN A 44 11.41 7.34 -7.75
N PRO A 45 12.04 8.29 -8.44
CA PRO A 45 12.32 8.15 -9.87
C PRO A 45 13.17 6.92 -10.23
N ASP A 46 14.01 6.46 -9.33
CA ASP A 46 14.84 5.24 -9.48
C ASP A 46 14.08 3.93 -9.23
N GLY A 47 12.77 4.00 -8.91
CA GLY A 47 11.93 2.87 -8.61
C GLY A 47 11.99 2.39 -7.15
N THR A 48 12.87 2.95 -6.34
CA THR A 48 12.84 2.69 -4.89
C THR A 48 11.59 3.32 -4.27
N GLY A 49 11.21 2.87 -3.09
CA GLY A 49 10.03 3.45 -2.46
C GLY A 49 9.49 2.65 -1.29
N ARG A 50 8.26 2.94 -0.94
CA ARG A 50 7.52 2.29 0.14
C ARG A 50 6.08 2.08 -0.27
N ALA A 51 5.53 0.93 0.07
CA ALA A 51 4.12 0.65 -0.17
C ALA A 51 3.46 0.01 1.07
N ALA A 52 2.29 0.52 1.42
CA ALA A 52 1.44 -0.05 2.46
C ALA A 52 0.10 -0.48 1.86
N ILE A 53 -0.36 -1.67 2.22
CA ILE A 53 -1.58 -2.27 1.70
C ILE A 53 -2.65 -2.25 2.78
N GLY A 54 -3.80 -1.70 2.46
CA GLY A 54 -5.00 -1.75 3.29
C GLY A 54 -5.99 -2.81 2.82
N GLY A 55 -6.88 -3.23 3.72
CA GLY A 55 -7.94 -4.21 3.44
C GLY A 55 -7.51 -5.68 3.50
N ILE A 56 -6.29 -5.98 3.90
CA ILE A 56 -5.74 -7.35 4.00
C ILE A 56 -5.30 -7.75 5.40
N ALA A 57 -5.20 -6.79 6.33
CA ALA A 57 -4.79 -7.00 7.70
C ALA A 57 -5.49 -6.01 8.62
N PRO A 58 -5.45 -6.18 9.96
CA PRO A 58 -6.06 -5.26 10.94
C PRO A 58 -5.48 -3.84 10.93
N LYS A 59 -4.28 -3.68 10.37
CA LYS A 59 -3.61 -2.38 10.19
C LYS A 59 -3.03 -2.31 8.77
N PRO A 60 -2.67 -1.12 8.27
CA PRO A 60 -1.95 -1.00 7.00
C PRO A 60 -0.71 -1.91 7.02
N TRP A 61 -0.64 -2.82 6.03
CA TRP A 61 0.38 -3.86 5.98
C TRP A 61 1.56 -3.42 5.13
N ARG A 62 2.72 -3.40 5.71
CA ARG A 62 3.99 -3.02 5.08
C ARG A 62 5.13 -3.77 5.73
N THR A 63 6.12 -4.19 4.96
CA THR A 63 7.35 -4.82 5.47
C THR A 63 8.59 -4.21 4.80
N PRO A 64 9.72 -4.12 5.51
CA PRO A 64 10.99 -3.63 4.93
C PRO A 64 11.44 -4.43 3.71
N GLU A 65 11.21 -5.76 3.72
CA GLU A 65 11.56 -6.66 2.63
C GLU A 65 10.76 -6.37 1.35
N ALA A 66 9.48 -5.98 1.52
CA ALA A 66 8.65 -5.57 0.40
C ALA A 66 9.09 -4.21 -0.16
N ASP A 67 9.45 -3.27 0.70
CA ASP A 67 10.01 -1.98 0.27
C ASP A 67 11.32 -2.17 -0.52
N ALA A 68 12.22 -3.03 -0.05
CA ALA A 68 13.45 -3.35 -0.74
C ALA A 68 13.22 -4.02 -2.12
N ALA A 69 12.07 -4.66 -2.31
CA ALA A 69 11.69 -5.27 -3.58
C ALA A 69 11.02 -4.30 -4.58
N MET A 70 10.76 -3.05 -4.20
CA MET A 70 10.10 -2.08 -5.08
C MET A 70 10.75 -1.93 -6.46
N PRO A 71 12.09 -1.84 -6.60
CA PRO A 71 12.73 -1.75 -7.92
C PRO A 71 12.54 -2.99 -8.79
N GLN A 72 12.23 -4.13 -8.19
CA GLN A 72 12.02 -5.42 -8.88
C GLN A 72 10.59 -5.55 -9.45
N GLY A 73 9.68 -4.64 -9.07
CA GLY A 73 8.32 -4.58 -9.58
C GLY A 73 7.26 -5.20 -8.68
N ALA A 74 6.00 -5.06 -9.12
CA ALA A 74 4.82 -5.37 -8.31
C ALA A 74 4.75 -6.83 -7.85
N THR A 75 5.10 -7.78 -8.70
CA THR A 75 5.10 -9.22 -8.36
C THR A 75 6.07 -9.53 -7.22
N ALA A 76 7.28 -8.96 -7.25
CA ALA A 76 8.27 -9.14 -6.20
C ALA A 76 7.80 -8.53 -4.87
N VAL A 77 7.22 -7.33 -4.91
CA VAL A 77 6.64 -6.66 -3.74
C VAL A 77 5.48 -7.48 -3.16
N ALA A 78 4.53 -7.90 -4.00
CA ALA A 78 3.38 -8.69 -3.56
C ALA A 78 3.81 -10.02 -2.92
N SER A 79 4.77 -10.72 -3.52
CA SER A 79 5.32 -11.97 -2.99
C SER A 79 5.89 -11.79 -1.57
N ARG A 80 6.62 -10.69 -1.31
CA ARG A 80 7.18 -10.39 0.02
C ARG A 80 6.09 -10.00 1.02
N LEU A 81 5.15 -9.15 0.60
CA LEU A 81 4.04 -8.69 1.45
C LEU A 81 3.12 -9.84 1.87
N LEU A 82 2.88 -10.78 0.98
CA LEU A 82 1.92 -11.87 1.17
C LEU A 82 2.60 -13.17 1.62
N ALA A 83 3.90 -13.14 1.89
CA ALA A 83 4.61 -14.29 2.45
C ALA A 83 3.93 -14.75 3.76
N GLY A 84 3.51 -16.02 3.80
CA GLY A 84 2.79 -16.57 4.94
C GLY A 84 1.31 -16.18 5.05
N ALA A 85 0.74 -15.48 4.07
CA ALA A 85 -0.70 -15.19 4.04
C ALA A 85 -1.53 -16.49 4.04
N ARG A 86 -2.61 -16.50 4.81
CA ARG A 86 -3.54 -17.63 4.93
C ARG A 86 -4.95 -17.16 4.53
N PRO A 87 -5.23 -17.02 3.23
CA PRO A 87 -6.54 -16.62 2.79
C PRO A 87 -7.57 -17.72 3.05
N THR A 88 -8.81 -17.29 3.31
CA THR A 88 -9.98 -18.16 3.29
C THR A 88 -10.56 -18.24 1.87
N ALA A 89 -11.51 -19.16 1.62
CA ALA A 89 -12.19 -19.24 0.34
C ALA A 89 -12.84 -17.90 -0.07
N ASP A 90 -13.41 -17.17 0.90
CA ASP A 90 -14.13 -15.91 0.66
C ASP A 90 -13.23 -14.71 0.38
N ASN A 91 -11.96 -14.78 0.72
CA ASN A 91 -11.02 -13.64 0.56
C ASN A 91 -9.79 -13.96 -0.30
N ALA A 92 -9.69 -15.17 -0.85
CA ALA A 92 -8.56 -15.59 -1.69
C ALA A 92 -8.36 -14.68 -2.92
N PHE A 93 -9.44 -14.09 -3.44
CA PHE A 93 -9.39 -13.13 -4.56
C PHE A 93 -8.53 -11.89 -4.25
N LYS A 94 -8.32 -11.55 -2.97
CA LYS A 94 -7.49 -10.40 -2.57
C LYS A 94 -6.02 -10.60 -2.89
N VAL A 95 -5.54 -11.84 -2.91
CA VAL A 95 -4.12 -12.14 -3.21
C VAL A 95 -3.73 -11.61 -4.60
N PRO A 96 -4.36 -12.06 -5.72
CA PRO A 96 -4.06 -11.50 -7.03
C PRO A 96 -4.47 -10.02 -7.16
N LEU A 97 -5.47 -9.55 -6.39
CA LEU A 97 -5.90 -8.17 -6.42
C LEU A 97 -4.82 -7.21 -5.87
N VAL A 98 -4.10 -7.59 -4.81
CA VAL A 98 -2.96 -6.83 -4.28
C VAL A 98 -1.90 -6.62 -5.36
N GLU A 99 -1.48 -7.68 -6.04
CA GLU A 99 -0.47 -7.59 -7.09
C GLU A 99 -0.90 -6.68 -8.25
N ARG A 100 -2.12 -6.86 -8.74
CA ARG A 100 -2.69 -6.02 -9.82
C ARG A 100 -2.79 -4.54 -9.42
N THR A 101 -3.19 -4.27 -8.17
CA THR A 101 -3.31 -2.90 -7.65
C THR A 101 -1.92 -2.26 -7.53
N LEU A 102 -0.93 -2.99 -7.03
CA LEU A 102 0.47 -2.54 -6.97
C LEU A 102 1.01 -2.25 -8.37
N ALA A 103 0.78 -3.14 -9.34
CA ALA A 103 1.22 -2.93 -10.72
C ALA A 103 0.63 -1.64 -11.32
N GLY A 104 -0.66 -1.39 -11.11
CA GLY A 104 -1.32 -0.16 -11.56
C GLY A 104 -0.74 1.10 -10.90
N VAL A 105 -0.48 1.07 -9.60
CA VAL A 105 0.14 2.17 -8.85
C VAL A 105 1.55 2.45 -9.34
N MET A 106 2.36 1.42 -9.57
CA MET A 106 3.72 1.57 -10.08
C MET A 106 3.74 2.12 -11.52
N ALA A 107 2.84 1.65 -12.37
CA ALA A 107 2.70 2.18 -13.74
C ALA A 107 2.29 3.67 -13.73
N GLN A 108 1.35 4.04 -12.85
CA GLN A 108 0.93 5.44 -12.68
C GLN A 108 2.08 6.34 -12.17
N ALA A 109 2.93 5.83 -11.27
CA ALA A 109 4.08 6.58 -10.80
C ALA A 109 5.08 6.86 -11.93
N LYS A 110 5.37 5.86 -12.76
CA LYS A 110 6.26 6.02 -13.93
C LYS A 110 5.73 7.07 -14.90
N SER A 111 4.43 7.05 -15.21
CA SER A 111 3.84 8.04 -16.13
C SER A 111 3.90 9.47 -15.59
N ARG A 112 3.77 9.66 -14.27
CA ARG A 112 3.89 10.98 -13.63
C ARG A 112 5.32 11.49 -13.52
N SER A 113 6.30 10.59 -13.44
CA SER A 113 7.73 10.97 -13.39
C SER A 113 8.28 11.30 -14.77
N ALA A 114 7.61 10.90 -15.85
CA ALA A 114 8.01 11.16 -17.24
C ALA A 114 7.37 12.42 -17.83
N ALA A 115 6.43 13.04 -17.14
CA ALA A 115 5.74 14.27 -17.52
C ALA A 115 6.37 15.49 -16.85
#